data_9ea29010ac4861269f722af08e4dbe4d
#
_entry.id   9ea29010ac4861269f722af08e4dbe4d
#
_cell.length_a   1.000
_cell.length_b   1.000
_cell.length_c   1.000
_cell.angle_alpha   90.00
_cell.angle_beta   90.00
_cell.angle_gamma   90.00
#
_symmetry.space_group_name_H-M   'P 1'
#
loop_
_entity.id
_entity.type
_entity.pdbx_description
1 polymer ?
#
loop_
_entity_poly.entity_id
_entity_poly.type
_entity_poly.pdbx_seq_one_letter_code
_entity_poly.pdbx_strand_id
1 'polypeptide(L)'
;PENIYTPEEWADKTTLEGLVITRYAHGMPLKKIRCIEAGHPVPDLAGEEAANEIYQAVEKLTANDLLLVLISGGGSSLLSLPVDGVSNDDLKNVTKKLLSSGAPITDINIVRKHLSRIQGGRLALLSKAPVTALIISDVVGDDPTDIASGPCVADPSTYKDAINVIKRWNVEAPNSIRSHLEKGLKGIVDETPKPGDSRLKHSKNYVISTARGSLLAASNLAKKIGVKT
;
A
#
# COMPACT_ATOMS: atom_id res chain seq x y z
N PRO A 1 11.14 -17.46 30.76
CA PRO A 1 10.00 -17.91 29.99
C PRO A 1 9.27 -16.67 29.52
N GLU A 2 9.33 -16.38 28.22
CA GLU A 2 8.56 -15.33 27.61
C GLU A 2 7.09 -15.70 27.75
N ASN A 3 6.30 -14.83 28.35
CA ASN A 3 4.86 -15.01 28.44
C ASN A 3 4.30 -14.91 27.02
N ILE A 4 4.05 -16.06 26.40
CA ILE A 4 3.34 -16.13 25.12
C ILE A 4 1.87 -15.92 25.47
N TYR A 5 1.37 -14.71 25.26
CA TYR A 5 -0.05 -14.40 25.38
C TYR A 5 -0.81 -14.94 24.16
N THR A 6 -2.01 -15.44 24.38
CA THR A 6 -2.95 -15.68 23.29
C THR A 6 -3.33 -14.36 22.63
N PRO A 7 -3.79 -14.35 21.35
CA PRO A 7 -4.25 -13.13 20.70
C PRO A 7 -5.32 -12.37 21.50
N GLU A 8 -6.22 -13.09 22.18
CA GLU A 8 -7.24 -12.51 23.07
C GLU A 8 -6.62 -11.85 24.29
N GLU A 9 -5.72 -12.55 25.00
CA GLU A 9 -5.04 -12.00 26.17
C GLU A 9 -4.18 -10.78 25.84
N TRP A 10 -3.57 -10.79 24.67
CA TRP A 10 -2.81 -9.63 24.17
C TRP A 10 -3.73 -8.44 23.88
N ALA A 11 -4.86 -8.68 23.23
CA ALA A 11 -5.85 -7.66 22.90
C ALA A 11 -6.53 -7.08 24.17
N ASP A 12 -6.62 -7.83 25.26
CA ASP A 12 -7.19 -7.33 26.52
C ASP A 12 -6.19 -6.49 27.34
N LYS A 13 -4.89 -6.72 27.15
CA LYS A 13 -3.82 -6.00 27.84
C LYS A 13 -3.35 -4.73 27.12
N THR A 14 -3.69 -4.57 25.84
CA THR A 14 -3.32 -3.43 25.02
C THR A 14 -4.55 -2.69 24.51
N THR A 15 -4.43 -1.40 24.31
CA THR A 15 -5.44 -0.63 23.57
C THR A 15 -5.23 -0.96 22.08
N LEU A 16 -5.89 -2.03 21.62
CA LEU A 16 -5.88 -2.41 20.22
C LEU A 16 -7.03 -1.73 19.48
N GLU A 17 -6.70 -0.86 18.55
CA GLU A 17 -7.62 -0.25 17.60
C GLU A 17 -7.14 -0.57 16.19
N GLY A 18 -8.03 -0.65 15.22
CA GLY A 18 -7.62 -0.90 13.85
C GLY A 18 -8.75 -0.77 12.85
N LEU A 19 -8.33 -0.66 11.58
CA LEU A 19 -9.19 -0.59 10.43
C LEU A 19 -8.63 -1.47 9.32
N VAL A 20 -9.49 -2.31 8.74
CA VAL A 20 -9.20 -3.14 7.58
C VAL A 20 -10.04 -2.66 6.42
N ILE A 21 -9.43 -2.49 5.25
CA ILE A 21 -10.13 -2.25 4.00
C ILE A 21 -10.05 -3.54 3.18
N THR A 22 -11.20 -4.05 2.77
CA THR A 22 -11.29 -5.24 1.91
C THR A 22 -12.25 -4.99 0.75
N ARG A 23 -12.25 -5.86 -0.24
CA ARG A 23 -13.19 -5.77 -1.36
C ARG A 23 -14.61 -6.15 -0.93
N TYR A 24 -15.62 -5.67 -1.64
CA TYR A 24 -17.01 -6.01 -1.40
C TYR A 24 -17.25 -7.53 -1.32
N ALA A 25 -18.16 -7.93 -0.44
CA ALA A 25 -18.52 -9.32 -0.12
C ALA A 25 -17.38 -10.17 0.48
N HIS A 26 -16.35 -9.52 1.06
CA HIS A 26 -15.23 -10.18 1.76
C HIS A 26 -15.02 -9.64 3.19
N GLY A 27 -15.91 -8.77 3.64
CA GLY A 27 -15.90 -8.28 5.01
C GLY A 27 -16.21 -9.40 6.00
N MET A 28 -15.56 -9.35 7.14
CA MET A 28 -15.80 -10.26 8.27
C MET A 28 -16.10 -9.45 9.53
N PRO A 29 -17.02 -9.91 10.39
CA PRO A 29 -17.21 -9.29 11.69
C PRO A 29 -15.97 -9.49 12.56
N LEU A 30 -15.37 -8.39 12.99
CA LEU A 30 -14.19 -8.36 13.87
C LEU A 30 -14.56 -7.72 15.20
N LYS A 31 -13.93 -8.17 16.31
CA LYS A 31 -14.30 -7.69 17.65
C LYS A 31 -13.76 -6.29 17.96
N LYS A 32 -12.51 -5.99 17.62
CA LYS A 32 -11.81 -4.74 17.98
C LYS A 32 -11.33 -3.94 16.78
N ILE A 33 -11.44 -4.49 15.58
CA ILE A 33 -10.98 -3.89 14.33
C ILE A 33 -12.21 -3.65 13.46
N ARG A 34 -12.33 -2.47 12.89
CA ARG A 34 -13.39 -2.17 11.92
C ARG A 34 -13.01 -2.72 10.56
N CYS A 35 -13.97 -3.32 9.88
CA CYS A 35 -13.81 -3.80 8.51
C CYS A 35 -14.69 -2.96 7.58
N ILE A 36 -14.06 -2.32 6.60
CA ILE A 36 -14.74 -1.51 5.57
C ILE A 36 -14.57 -2.21 4.24
N GLU A 37 -15.67 -2.38 3.52
CA GLU A 37 -15.67 -2.90 2.17
C GLU A 37 -15.59 -1.77 1.14
N ALA A 38 -14.76 -1.96 0.12
CA ALA A 38 -14.49 -0.95 -0.89
C ALA A 38 -14.24 -1.56 -2.28
N GLY A 39 -14.20 -0.69 -3.28
CA GLY A 39 -14.04 -1.06 -4.68
C GLY A 39 -12.66 -1.62 -5.02
N HIS A 40 -12.67 -2.78 -5.69
CA HIS A 40 -11.49 -3.42 -6.25
C HIS A 40 -11.86 -4.15 -7.56
N PRO A 41 -11.11 -4.01 -8.66
CA PRO A 41 -9.83 -3.31 -8.83
C PRO A 41 -9.95 -1.79 -9.05
N VAL A 42 -11.15 -1.24 -9.12
CA VAL A 42 -11.38 0.20 -9.32
C VAL A 42 -11.65 0.84 -7.96
N PRO A 43 -10.82 1.81 -7.51
CA PRO A 43 -11.06 2.53 -6.26
C PRO A 43 -12.42 3.24 -6.26
N ASP A 44 -13.03 3.37 -5.10
CA ASP A 44 -14.30 4.10 -4.91
C ASP A 44 -14.24 5.04 -3.70
N LEU A 45 -15.34 5.72 -3.42
CA LEU A 45 -15.44 6.67 -2.31
C LEU A 45 -15.26 6.00 -0.95
N ALA A 46 -15.81 4.79 -0.77
CA ALA A 46 -15.68 4.04 0.48
C ALA A 46 -14.19 3.73 0.80
N GLY A 47 -13.41 3.36 -0.22
CA GLY A 47 -11.96 3.16 -0.09
C GLY A 47 -11.21 4.44 0.24
N GLU A 48 -11.58 5.57 -0.38
CA GLU A 48 -10.97 6.88 -0.10
C GLU A 48 -11.25 7.35 1.33
N GLU A 49 -12.50 7.26 1.77
CA GLU A 49 -12.91 7.63 3.13
C GLU A 49 -12.18 6.76 4.17
N ALA A 50 -12.12 5.45 3.96
CA ALA A 50 -11.39 4.52 4.82
C ALA A 50 -9.87 4.79 4.83
N ALA A 51 -9.28 5.09 3.68
CA ALA A 51 -7.87 5.46 3.58
C ALA A 51 -7.57 6.78 4.29
N ASN A 52 -8.47 7.77 4.19
CA ASN A 52 -8.33 9.02 4.94
C ASN A 52 -8.46 8.80 6.46
N GLU A 53 -9.35 7.91 6.90
CA GLU A 53 -9.46 7.52 8.29
C GLU A 53 -8.17 6.87 8.83
N ILE A 54 -7.57 5.95 8.05
CA ILE A 54 -6.25 5.37 8.35
C ILE A 54 -5.19 6.47 8.45
N TYR A 55 -5.16 7.39 7.48
CA TYR A 55 -4.22 8.50 7.48
C TYR A 55 -4.30 9.31 8.77
N GLN A 56 -5.51 9.73 9.14
CA GLN A 56 -5.75 10.51 10.37
C GLN A 56 -5.43 9.74 11.66
N ALA A 57 -5.69 8.43 11.68
CA ALA A 57 -5.34 7.58 12.82
C ALA A 57 -3.83 7.47 12.98
N VAL A 58 -3.09 7.23 11.89
CA VAL A 58 -1.63 7.10 11.90
C VAL A 58 -0.95 8.43 12.27
N GLU A 59 -1.48 9.57 11.83
CA GLU A 59 -0.96 10.90 12.17
C GLU A 59 -0.98 11.19 13.67
N LYS A 60 -1.94 10.61 14.40
CA LYS A 60 -2.10 10.78 15.85
C LYS A 60 -1.20 9.89 16.69
N LEU A 61 -0.59 8.88 16.09
CA LEU A 61 0.30 7.97 16.81
C LEU A 61 1.51 8.68 17.38
N THR A 62 1.96 8.19 18.52
CA THR A 62 3.13 8.68 19.26
C THR A 62 4.25 7.64 19.28
N ALA A 63 5.41 8.00 19.77
CA ALA A 63 6.54 7.07 19.91
C ALA A 63 6.29 5.90 20.89
N ASN A 64 5.23 6.00 21.72
CA ASN A 64 4.83 4.95 22.67
C ASN A 64 3.85 3.93 22.06
N ASP A 65 3.38 4.17 20.85
CA ASP A 65 2.47 3.30 20.13
C ASP A 65 3.24 2.36 19.21
N LEU A 66 2.56 1.41 18.58
CA LEU A 66 3.05 0.55 17.51
C LEU A 66 2.05 0.55 16.37
N LEU A 67 2.52 0.90 15.17
CA LEU A 67 1.74 0.72 13.95
C LEU A 67 2.04 -0.66 13.34
N LEU A 68 1.09 -1.58 13.45
CA LEU A 68 1.14 -2.87 12.75
C LEU A 68 0.35 -2.77 11.44
N VAL A 69 1.01 -2.98 10.31
CA VAL A 69 0.41 -2.91 8.97
C VAL A 69 0.38 -4.30 8.36
N LEU A 70 -0.82 -4.80 8.05
CA LEU A 70 -1.02 -6.10 7.41
C LEU A 70 -1.40 -5.86 5.95
N ILE A 71 -0.53 -6.28 5.03
CA ILE A 71 -0.66 -6.02 3.59
C ILE A 71 -0.83 -7.32 2.83
N SER A 72 -1.84 -7.36 1.96
CA SER A 72 -2.04 -8.44 0.99
C SER A 72 -2.45 -7.87 -0.37
N GLY A 73 -2.75 -8.72 -1.33
CA GLY A 73 -3.18 -8.33 -2.67
C GLY A 73 -4.36 -7.37 -2.71
N GLY A 74 -4.38 -6.52 -3.73
CA GLY A 74 -5.43 -5.51 -3.95
C GLY A 74 -5.23 -4.19 -3.23
N GLY A 75 -4.24 -4.06 -2.34
CA GLY A 75 -4.01 -2.86 -1.53
C GLY A 75 -3.79 -1.58 -2.33
N SER A 76 -3.23 -1.66 -3.54
CA SER A 76 -3.01 -0.47 -4.38
C SER A 76 -4.30 0.28 -4.76
N SER A 77 -5.43 -0.43 -4.87
CA SER A 77 -6.73 0.19 -5.17
C SER A 77 -7.56 0.44 -3.91
N LEU A 78 -7.51 -0.48 -2.95
CA LEU A 78 -8.27 -0.37 -1.70
C LEU A 78 -7.75 0.76 -0.81
N LEU A 79 -6.41 0.92 -0.70
CA LEU A 79 -5.77 1.97 0.08
C LEU A 79 -5.40 3.15 -0.85
N SER A 80 -6.40 3.81 -1.41
CA SER A 80 -6.23 4.93 -2.34
C SER A 80 -6.62 6.26 -1.68
N LEU A 81 -5.64 7.13 -1.47
CA LEU A 81 -5.85 8.49 -0.98
C LEU A 81 -5.06 9.46 -1.86
N PRO A 82 -5.71 10.15 -2.80
CA PRO A 82 -5.03 11.09 -3.68
C PRO A 82 -4.39 12.26 -2.92
N VAL A 83 -3.36 12.84 -3.51
CA VAL A 83 -2.76 14.10 -3.03
C VAL A 83 -3.71 15.27 -3.21
N ASP A 84 -3.51 16.33 -2.44
CA ASP A 84 -4.36 17.51 -2.48
C ASP A 84 -4.44 18.11 -3.90
N GLY A 85 -5.65 18.43 -4.32
CA GLY A 85 -5.93 18.97 -5.65
C GLY A 85 -6.03 17.94 -6.79
N VAL A 86 -5.86 16.65 -6.48
CA VAL A 86 -6.11 15.54 -7.41
C VAL A 86 -7.33 14.77 -6.93
N SER A 87 -8.34 14.63 -7.77
CA SER A 87 -9.53 13.85 -7.44
C SER A 87 -9.31 12.35 -7.65
N ASN A 88 -10.09 11.51 -6.97
CA ASN A 88 -10.10 10.07 -7.23
C ASN A 88 -10.47 9.77 -8.69
N ASP A 89 -11.35 10.55 -9.29
CA ASP A 89 -11.74 10.36 -10.69
C ASP A 89 -10.58 10.68 -11.65
N ASP A 90 -9.77 11.69 -11.36
CA ASP A 90 -8.55 11.97 -12.12
C ASP A 90 -7.54 10.84 -12.00
N LEU A 91 -7.35 10.31 -10.77
CA LEU A 91 -6.46 9.18 -10.51
C LEU A 91 -6.94 7.90 -11.22
N LYS A 92 -8.25 7.62 -11.18
CA LYS A 92 -8.87 6.51 -11.92
C LYS A 92 -8.68 6.66 -13.42
N ASN A 93 -8.92 7.87 -13.95
CA ASN A 93 -8.81 8.16 -15.37
C ASN A 93 -7.38 7.93 -15.88
N VAL A 94 -6.35 8.49 -15.22
CA VAL A 94 -4.96 8.29 -15.63
C VAL A 94 -4.54 6.82 -15.49
N THR A 95 -4.97 6.13 -14.43
CA THR A 95 -4.70 4.71 -14.22
C THR A 95 -5.32 3.86 -15.33
N LYS A 96 -6.59 4.12 -15.67
CA LYS A 96 -7.28 3.42 -16.76
C LYS A 96 -6.61 3.65 -18.12
N LYS A 97 -6.18 4.87 -18.40
CA LYS A 97 -5.46 5.20 -19.64
C LYS A 97 -4.11 4.47 -19.71
N LEU A 98 -3.36 4.42 -18.61
CA LEU A 98 -2.10 3.66 -18.54
C LEU A 98 -2.33 2.16 -18.77
N LEU A 99 -3.34 1.57 -18.13
CA LEU A 99 -3.71 0.16 -18.35
C LEU A 99 -4.09 -0.10 -19.81
N SER A 100 -4.91 0.77 -20.41
CA SER A 100 -5.37 0.62 -21.80
C SER A 100 -4.23 0.81 -22.80
N SER A 101 -3.18 1.55 -22.46
CA SER A 101 -1.99 1.71 -23.32
C SER A 101 -1.02 0.54 -23.24
N GLY A 102 -1.26 -0.45 -22.33
CA GLY A 102 -0.38 -1.60 -22.15
C GLY A 102 0.78 -1.34 -21.18
N ALA A 103 0.74 -0.27 -20.39
CA ALA A 103 1.76 0.02 -19.41
C ALA A 103 1.87 -1.13 -18.37
N PRO A 104 3.08 -1.61 -18.05
CA PRO A 104 3.27 -2.61 -17.02
C PRO A 104 2.89 -2.05 -15.64
N ILE A 105 2.54 -2.95 -14.72
CA ILE A 105 2.09 -2.55 -13.37
C ILE A 105 3.14 -1.72 -12.62
N THR A 106 4.42 -1.97 -12.85
CA THR A 106 5.53 -1.20 -12.28
C THR A 106 5.48 0.27 -12.69
N ASP A 107 5.26 0.55 -14.00
CA ASP A 107 5.12 1.91 -14.51
C ASP A 107 3.87 2.60 -13.93
N ILE A 108 2.75 1.86 -13.84
CA ILE A 108 1.50 2.37 -13.23
C ILE A 108 1.73 2.72 -11.75
N ASN A 109 2.43 1.86 -11.01
CA ASN A 109 2.73 2.10 -9.60
C ASN A 109 3.64 3.31 -9.39
N ILE A 110 4.60 3.56 -10.28
CA ILE A 110 5.41 4.80 -10.24
C ILE A 110 4.51 6.03 -10.24
N VAL A 111 3.53 6.09 -11.14
CA VAL A 111 2.59 7.22 -11.21
C VAL A 111 1.70 7.28 -9.96
N ARG A 112 1.15 6.14 -9.52
CA ARG A 112 0.27 6.07 -8.33
C ARG A 112 0.96 6.57 -7.07
N LYS A 113 2.20 6.13 -6.81
CA LYS A 113 2.98 6.52 -5.63
C LYS A 113 3.18 8.03 -5.55
N HIS A 114 3.39 8.69 -6.68
CA HIS A 114 3.57 10.14 -6.75
C HIS A 114 2.26 10.95 -6.73
N LEU A 115 1.12 10.28 -6.80
CA LEU A 115 -0.21 10.88 -6.69
C LEU A 115 -0.95 10.50 -5.40
N SER A 116 -0.26 9.83 -4.46
CA SER A 116 -0.86 9.31 -3.23
C SER A 116 -0.26 9.96 -1.98
N ARG A 117 -1.12 10.19 -0.97
CA ARG A 117 -0.71 10.63 0.38
C ARG A 117 -0.25 9.48 1.27
N ILE A 118 -0.45 8.22 0.85
CA ILE A 118 -0.22 7.02 1.68
C ILE A 118 0.86 6.12 1.06
N GLN A 119 0.83 5.92 -0.26
CA GLN A 119 1.69 4.97 -0.97
C GLN A 119 3.13 5.49 -1.10
N GLY A 120 4.07 4.63 -1.55
CA GLY A 120 5.47 5.01 -1.74
C GLY A 120 6.19 5.40 -0.44
N GLY A 121 5.93 4.68 0.65
CA GLY A 121 6.56 4.92 1.96
C GLY A 121 5.92 6.03 2.78
N ARG A 122 4.94 6.73 2.26
CA ARG A 122 4.35 7.91 2.92
C ARG A 122 3.56 7.56 4.18
N LEU A 123 2.92 6.37 4.26
CA LEU A 123 2.24 5.93 5.48
C LEU A 123 3.22 5.74 6.64
N ALA A 124 4.36 5.09 6.37
CA ALA A 124 5.39 4.94 7.39
C ALA A 124 6.04 6.29 7.75
N LEU A 125 6.23 7.18 6.77
CA LEU A 125 6.77 8.52 7.00
C LEU A 125 5.85 9.37 7.89
N LEU A 126 4.55 9.19 7.79
CA LEU A 126 3.54 9.90 8.59
C LEU A 126 3.58 9.46 10.06
N SER A 127 3.92 8.19 10.34
CA SER A 127 3.90 7.62 11.69
C SER A 127 5.06 8.12 12.55
N LYS A 128 4.74 8.57 13.76
CA LYS A 128 5.74 8.82 14.82
C LYS A 128 6.05 7.56 15.62
N ALA A 129 5.18 6.54 15.53
CA ALA A 129 5.34 5.26 16.18
C ALA A 129 6.27 4.34 15.36
N PRO A 130 6.94 3.37 15.98
CA PRO A 130 7.54 2.26 15.26
C PRO A 130 6.54 1.58 14.34
N VAL A 131 6.97 1.24 13.12
CA VAL A 131 6.13 0.60 12.10
C VAL A 131 6.62 -0.82 11.84
N THR A 132 5.72 -1.79 11.86
CA THR A 132 5.98 -3.16 11.43
C THR A 132 4.97 -3.54 10.36
N ALA A 133 5.43 -3.77 9.15
CA ALA A 133 4.59 -4.23 8.05
C ALA A 133 4.82 -5.72 7.78
N LEU A 134 3.75 -6.52 7.82
CA LEU A 134 3.73 -7.92 7.44
C LEU A 134 3.03 -8.04 6.08
N ILE A 135 3.71 -8.58 5.09
CA ILE A 135 3.31 -8.52 3.69
C ILE A 135 3.14 -9.93 3.14
N ILE A 136 1.98 -10.21 2.56
CA ILE A 136 1.74 -11.38 1.72
C ILE A 136 1.84 -10.92 0.27
N SER A 137 2.84 -11.43 -0.45
CA SER A 137 3.10 -11.03 -1.83
C SER A 137 2.19 -11.76 -2.82
N ASP A 138 1.58 -10.98 -3.71
CA ASP A 138 0.87 -11.41 -4.91
C ASP A 138 1.55 -10.93 -6.21
N VAL A 139 2.74 -10.32 -6.08
CA VAL A 139 3.49 -9.71 -7.18
C VAL A 139 4.66 -10.61 -7.58
N VAL A 140 4.92 -10.72 -8.89
CA VAL A 140 6.10 -11.43 -9.39
C VAL A 140 7.37 -10.69 -8.98
N GLY A 141 8.31 -11.42 -8.36
CA GLY A 141 9.57 -10.84 -7.85
C GLY A 141 9.51 -10.40 -6.40
N ASP A 142 8.33 -10.42 -5.77
CA ASP A 142 8.13 -10.16 -4.34
C ASP A 142 8.69 -8.81 -3.85
N ASP A 143 8.80 -7.81 -4.75
CA ASP A 143 9.30 -6.48 -4.41
C ASP A 143 8.28 -5.73 -3.53
N PRO A 144 8.60 -5.41 -2.27
CA PRO A 144 7.68 -4.70 -1.38
C PRO A 144 7.28 -3.31 -1.87
N THR A 145 8.05 -2.70 -2.79
CA THR A 145 7.73 -1.38 -3.35
C THR A 145 6.54 -1.44 -4.32
N ASP A 146 6.24 -2.62 -4.86
CA ASP A 146 5.11 -2.85 -5.78
C ASP A 146 3.89 -3.45 -5.10
N ILE A 147 4.07 -4.15 -3.97
CA ILE A 147 2.95 -4.73 -3.22
C ILE A 147 2.16 -3.60 -2.54
N ALA A 148 0.88 -3.47 -2.87
CA ALA A 148 0.03 -2.36 -2.44
C ALA A 148 0.63 -0.97 -2.74
N SER A 149 1.54 -0.86 -3.74
CA SER A 149 2.32 0.35 -4.06
C SER A 149 3.16 0.85 -2.86
N GLY A 150 3.65 -0.06 -2.00
CA GLY A 150 4.65 0.17 -0.97
C GLY A 150 4.32 1.24 0.07
N PRO A 151 3.23 1.15 0.84
CA PRO A 151 2.86 2.22 1.78
C PRO A 151 3.89 2.44 2.91
N CYS A 152 4.66 1.39 3.25
CA CYS A 152 5.66 1.43 4.33
C CYS A 152 7.11 1.25 3.85
N VAL A 153 7.34 1.26 2.54
CA VAL A 153 8.65 1.00 1.92
C VAL A 153 9.13 2.23 1.17
N ALA A 154 10.42 2.54 1.28
CA ALA A 154 11.04 3.62 0.51
C ALA A 154 10.86 3.41 -1.00
N ASP A 155 10.54 4.48 -1.71
CA ASP A 155 10.28 4.45 -3.15
C ASP A 155 11.52 4.88 -3.94
N PRO A 156 12.13 4.02 -4.76
CA PRO A 156 13.27 4.38 -5.57
C PRO A 156 12.93 5.33 -6.74
N SER A 157 11.66 5.39 -7.15
CA SER A 157 11.22 6.21 -8.28
C SER A 157 11.03 7.69 -7.89
N THR A 158 10.95 8.58 -8.88
CA THR A 158 10.90 10.03 -8.70
C THR A 158 9.73 10.66 -9.45
N TYR A 159 9.39 11.93 -9.15
CA TYR A 159 8.44 12.70 -9.96
C TYR A 159 8.84 12.76 -11.44
N LYS A 160 10.15 12.81 -11.73
CA LYS A 160 10.67 12.75 -13.09
C LYS A 160 10.29 11.43 -13.77
N ASP A 161 10.40 10.31 -13.04
CA ASP A 161 10.04 9.00 -13.58
C ASP A 161 8.54 8.90 -13.84
N ALA A 162 7.70 9.41 -12.93
CA ALA A 162 6.25 9.47 -13.13
C ALA A 162 5.87 10.28 -14.39
N ILE A 163 6.51 11.44 -14.61
CA ILE A 163 6.33 12.24 -15.83
C ILE A 163 6.80 11.47 -17.07
N ASN A 164 7.93 10.78 -16.97
CA ASN A 164 8.47 9.99 -18.08
C ASN A 164 7.56 8.82 -18.45
N VAL A 165 6.94 8.16 -17.47
CA VAL A 165 5.94 7.11 -17.69
C VAL A 165 4.75 7.67 -18.48
N ILE A 166 4.16 8.78 -18.03
CA ILE A 166 3.02 9.42 -18.73
C ILE A 166 3.38 9.75 -20.18
N LYS A 167 4.58 10.28 -20.41
CA LYS A 167 5.07 10.60 -21.76
C LYS A 167 5.32 9.35 -22.60
N ARG A 168 6.00 8.34 -22.06
CA ARG A 168 6.34 7.09 -22.74
C ARG A 168 5.10 6.38 -23.27
N TRP A 169 4.03 6.35 -22.47
CA TRP A 169 2.79 5.68 -22.80
C TRP A 169 1.79 6.59 -23.52
N ASN A 170 2.21 7.82 -23.86
CA ASN A 170 1.40 8.84 -24.55
C ASN A 170 0.02 9.05 -23.89
N VAL A 171 0.00 9.09 -22.55
CA VAL A 171 -1.22 9.26 -21.77
C VAL A 171 -1.52 10.73 -21.57
N GLU A 172 -2.69 11.15 -22.01
CA GLU A 172 -3.20 12.49 -21.69
C GLU A 172 -3.70 12.53 -20.24
N ALA A 173 -2.84 13.00 -19.34
CA ALA A 173 -3.18 13.15 -17.93
C ALA A 173 -3.99 14.43 -17.68
N PRO A 174 -4.97 14.42 -16.74
CA PRO A 174 -5.68 15.60 -16.27
C PRO A 174 -4.74 16.72 -15.82
N ASN A 175 -5.21 17.97 -15.90
CA ASN A 175 -4.41 19.15 -15.51
C ASN A 175 -3.97 19.10 -14.03
N SER A 176 -4.84 18.61 -13.14
CA SER A 176 -4.56 18.41 -11.72
C SER A 176 -3.32 17.55 -11.52
N ILE A 177 -3.25 16.40 -12.20
CA ILE A 177 -2.13 15.46 -12.16
C ILE A 177 -0.86 16.07 -12.73
N ARG A 178 -0.94 16.68 -13.93
CA ARG A 178 0.22 17.34 -14.56
C ARG A 178 0.80 18.41 -13.66
N SER A 179 -0.05 19.29 -13.12
CA SER A 179 0.36 20.36 -12.22
C SER A 179 1.03 19.82 -10.94
N HIS A 180 0.47 18.76 -10.34
CA HIS A 180 1.06 18.17 -9.16
C HIS A 180 2.45 17.56 -9.45
N LEU A 181 2.58 16.77 -10.51
CA LEU A 181 3.87 16.17 -10.90
C LEU A 181 4.93 17.22 -11.26
N GLU A 182 4.53 18.33 -11.92
CA GLU A 182 5.43 19.45 -12.19
C GLU A 182 5.86 20.18 -10.93
N LYS A 183 4.98 20.36 -9.94
CA LYS A 183 5.34 20.90 -8.63
C LYS A 183 6.35 20.01 -7.92
N GLY A 184 6.17 18.68 -7.98
CA GLY A 184 7.14 17.73 -7.43
C GLY A 184 8.50 17.81 -8.13
N LEU A 185 8.52 17.87 -9.48
CA LEU A 185 9.76 18.02 -10.23
C LEU A 185 10.53 19.32 -9.89
N LYS A 186 9.80 20.38 -9.51
CA LYS A 186 10.37 21.67 -9.08
C LYS A 186 10.71 21.72 -7.58
N GLY A 187 10.47 20.63 -6.82
CA GLY A 187 10.70 20.60 -5.38
C GLY A 187 9.72 21.45 -4.55
N ILE A 188 8.55 21.81 -5.12
CA ILE A 188 7.51 22.57 -4.42
C ILE A 188 6.69 21.65 -3.50
N VAL A 189 6.55 20.38 -3.86
CA VAL A 189 5.97 19.33 -3.03
C VAL A 189 7.03 18.26 -2.78
N ASP A 190 6.96 17.66 -1.59
CA ASP A 190 7.93 16.70 -1.12
C ASP A 190 7.93 15.42 -1.98
N GLU A 191 9.14 14.96 -2.27
CA GLU A 191 9.35 13.67 -2.92
C GLU A 191 8.96 12.51 -1.97
N THR A 192 8.64 11.33 -2.55
CA THR A 192 8.51 10.10 -1.77
C THR A 192 9.83 9.79 -1.05
N PRO A 193 9.81 9.22 0.18
CA PRO A 193 11.04 8.86 0.88
C PRO A 193 11.85 7.84 0.07
N LYS A 194 13.14 8.08 -0.07
CA LYS A 194 14.06 7.30 -0.91
C LYS A 194 14.76 6.19 -0.11
N PRO A 195 15.28 5.14 -0.76
CA PRO A 195 16.15 4.17 -0.12
C PRO A 195 17.29 4.85 0.65
N GLY A 196 17.41 4.48 1.93
CA GLY A 196 18.39 5.11 2.84
C GLY A 196 17.87 6.36 3.57
N ASP A 197 16.65 6.79 3.36
CA ASP A 197 16.05 7.90 4.09
C ASP A 197 15.97 7.59 5.59
N SER A 198 16.67 8.41 6.39
CA SER A 198 16.75 8.24 7.84
C SER A 198 15.40 8.36 8.55
N ARG A 199 14.43 9.02 7.94
CA ARG A 199 13.07 9.18 8.47
C ARG A 199 12.29 7.86 8.50
N LEU A 200 12.71 6.83 7.72
CA LEU A 200 12.10 5.50 7.70
C LEU A 200 12.83 4.47 8.58
N LYS A 201 13.82 4.85 9.37
CA LYS A 201 14.57 3.91 10.24
C LYS A 201 13.70 3.16 11.25
N HIS A 202 12.55 3.71 11.61
CA HIS A 202 11.58 3.11 12.52
C HIS A 202 10.61 2.15 11.82
N SER A 203 10.68 1.99 10.48
CA SER A 203 9.83 1.10 9.69
C SER A 203 10.55 -0.19 9.33
N LYS A 204 9.93 -1.34 9.67
CA LYS A 204 10.41 -2.68 9.31
C LYS A 204 9.36 -3.38 8.46
N ASN A 205 9.79 -3.95 7.34
CA ASN A 205 8.92 -4.60 6.37
C ASN A 205 9.34 -6.07 6.21
N TYR A 206 8.39 -7.00 6.34
CA TYR A 206 8.63 -8.44 6.26
C TYR A 206 7.68 -9.06 5.25
N VAL A 207 8.21 -9.61 4.16
CA VAL A 207 7.44 -10.49 3.26
C VAL A 207 7.35 -11.85 3.93
N ILE A 208 6.18 -12.16 4.50
CA ILE A 208 5.95 -13.37 5.29
C ILE A 208 5.41 -14.54 4.47
N SER A 209 4.85 -14.27 3.29
CA SER A 209 4.37 -15.29 2.36
C SER A 209 4.48 -14.81 0.92
N THR A 210 4.79 -15.74 0.03
CA THR A 210 4.92 -15.50 -1.42
C THR A 210 4.16 -16.56 -2.20
N ALA A 211 3.79 -16.25 -3.46
CA ALA A 211 3.17 -17.21 -4.36
C ALA A 211 4.06 -18.46 -4.56
N ARG A 212 5.37 -18.26 -4.71
CA ARG A 212 6.34 -19.35 -4.82
C ARG A 212 6.36 -20.25 -3.58
N GLY A 213 6.35 -19.64 -2.38
CA GLY A 213 6.30 -20.40 -1.13
C GLY A 213 5.04 -21.25 -1.01
N SER A 214 3.90 -20.71 -1.38
CA SER A 214 2.62 -21.41 -1.39
C SER A 214 2.61 -22.58 -2.39
N LEU A 215 3.12 -22.37 -3.60
CA LEU A 215 3.26 -23.42 -4.62
C LEU A 215 4.20 -24.55 -4.17
N LEU A 216 5.32 -24.23 -3.55
CA LEU A 216 6.25 -25.22 -3.00
C LEU A 216 5.59 -26.03 -1.88
N ALA A 217 4.85 -25.40 -0.99
CA ALA A 217 4.12 -26.09 0.08
C ALA A 217 3.07 -27.06 -0.50
N ALA A 218 2.29 -26.60 -1.49
CA ALA A 218 1.32 -27.42 -2.20
C ALA A 218 1.97 -28.61 -2.91
N SER A 219 3.08 -28.39 -3.65
CA SER A 219 3.85 -29.43 -4.32
C SER A 219 4.38 -30.48 -3.32
N ASN A 220 4.93 -30.03 -2.19
CA ASN A 220 5.45 -30.94 -1.17
C ASN A 220 4.32 -31.79 -0.54
N LEU A 221 3.15 -31.19 -0.31
CA LEU A 221 2.00 -31.94 0.19
C LEU A 221 1.52 -32.97 -0.85
N ALA A 222 1.38 -32.57 -2.12
CA ALA A 222 0.97 -33.45 -3.22
C ALA A 222 1.92 -34.65 -3.35
N LYS A 223 3.23 -34.44 -3.28
CA LYS A 223 4.23 -35.53 -3.27
C LYS A 223 4.05 -36.49 -2.10
N LYS A 224 3.78 -35.96 -0.88
CA LYS A 224 3.57 -36.79 0.32
C LYS A 224 2.34 -37.70 0.19
N ILE A 225 1.31 -37.29 -0.52
CA ILE A 225 0.09 -38.08 -0.76
C ILE A 225 0.11 -38.84 -2.09
N GLY A 226 1.27 -38.94 -2.77
CA GLY A 226 1.48 -39.73 -3.97
C GLY A 226 0.98 -39.11 -5.29
N VAL A 227 0.67 -37.81 -5.28
CA VAL A 227 0.30 -37.08 -6.51
C VAL A 227 1.57 -36.61 -7.22
N LYS A 228 1.67 -36.90 -8.51
CA LYS A 228 2.78 -36.37 -9.37
C LYS A 228 2.56 -34.88 -9.61
N THR A 229 3.56 -34.06 -9.32
CA THR A 229 3.58 -32.60 -9.54
C THR A 229 4.69 -32.23 -10.51
#